data_1d1367da99aee5361e62489974a21119
#
_entry.id   1d1367da99aee5361e62489974a21119
#
_cell.length_a   1.000
_cell.length_b   1.000
_cell.length_c   1.000
_cell.angle_alpha   90.00
_cell.angle_beta   90.00
_cell.angle_gamma   90.00
#
_symmetry.space_group_name_H-M   'P 1'
#
loop_
_entity.id
_entity.type
_entity.pdbx_description
1 polymer ?
#
loop_
_entity_poly.entity_id
_entity_poly.type
_entity_poly.pdbx_seq_one_letter_code
_entity_poly.pdbx_strand_id
1 'polypeptide(L)'
;MPIALLKFPYDLLGEVFKQCNPLELYFLSKCSKKAQKTVKLGGSMNWKICYWGREQILIWRDDLNYIFDPTDKPEDYFKIESCESMKIPKEGAFDMFFYLIETFGMCIVKSLEIQSGNFHNFLEITKVLIERNMEIEHFYIGETLDLNEVVNVLPLISQMNITKELQCRNSFPPNFDYQLDKYPNSIRIYDSPWFGINQLLKCPCTRIELGDSGLSNQDLNVFFREWKKTEAFPNLRYLEVSSKNIDNLSSIFDMVPPITRRENPRIRFSAWLGEDDYIFMCDAVKVYKDDGTEAWLDVELGDVSKLEFLVWDPDRDMWEDEELDPSDDERYEDEEFDDEEFDDEEFDDEETEDEEPDEEESDEEGFDGEEPES
;
A
#
# COMPACT_ATOMS: atom_id res chain seq x y z
N MET A 1 42.44 -19.24 -11.38
CA MET A 1 42.72 -19.21 -9.92
C MET A 1 41.58 -18.51 -9.25
N PRO A 2 40.92 -19.07 -8.23
CA PRO A 2 39.88 -18.39 -7.50
C PRO A 2 40.48 -17.19 -6.76
N ILE A 3 39.89 -16.01 -6.94
CA ILE A 3 40.29 -14.79 -6.27
C ILE A 3 39.80 -14.87 -4.82
N ALA A 4 40.72 -14.74 -3.86
CA ALA A 4 40.36 -14.71 -2.44
C ALA A 4 39.80 -13.32 -2.07
N LEU A 5 38.58 -13.02 -2.52
CA LEU A 5 37.90 -11.70 -2.42
C LEU A 5 38.00 -11.11 -1.00
N LEU A 6 37.73 -11.89 0.04
CA LEU A 6 37.75 -11.44 1.44
C LEU A 6 39.16 -11.15 2.01
N LYS A 7 40.22 -11.24 1.19
CA LYS A 7 41.56 -10.80 1.54
C LYS A 7 41.90 -9.39 1.09
N PHE A 8 41.00 -8.77 0.29
CA PHE A 8 41.21 -7.38 -0.13
C PHE A 8 41.03 -6.40 1.03
N PRO A 9 41.66 -5.23 0.93
CA PRO A 9 41.37 -4.11 1.84
C PRO A 9 39.87 -3.76 1.87
N TYR A 10 39.39 -3.29 3.02
CA TYR A 10 37.97 -2.99 3.21
C TYR A 10 37.42 -1.95 2.20
N ASP A 11 38.23 -0.94 1.86
CA ASP A 11 37.83 0.08 0.88
C ASP A 11 37.61 -0.55 -0.51
N LEU A 12 38.49 -1.45 -0.93
CA LEU A 12 38.33 -2.15 -2.21
C LEU A 12 37.14 -3.13 -2.19
N LEU A 13 36.93 -3.82 -1.05
CA LEU A 13 35.76 -4.67 -0.87
C LEU A 13 34.47 -3.87 -0.98
N GLY A 14 34.41 -2.68 -0.40
CA GLY A 14 33.28 -1.78 -0.51
C GLY A 14 32.98 -1.42 -1.97
N GLU A 15 33.99 -1.05 -2.74
CA GLU A 15 33.81 -0.73 -4.17
C GLU A 15 33.34 -1.93 -5.00
N VAL A 16 33.86 -3.13 -4.71
CA VAL A 16 33.39 -4.38 -5.37
C VAL A 16 31.94 -4.66 -5.01
N PHE A 17 31.57 -4.58 -3.72
CA PHE A 17 30.21 -4.91 -3.28
C PHE A 17 29.16 -3.88 -3.77
N LYS A 18 29.55 -2.64 -4.01
CA LYS A 18 28.69 -1.65 -4.64
C LYS A 18 28.27 -2.05 -6.08
N GLN A 19 29.07 -2.86 -6.77
CA GLN A 19 28.77 -3.36 -8.11
C GLN A 19 27.89 -4.61 -8.08
N CYS A 20 27.76 -5.27 -6.93
CA CYS A 20 26.93 -6.46 -6.79
C CYS A 20 25.46 -6.08 -6.60
N ASN A 21 24.56 -6.91 -7.13
CA ASN A 21 23.13 -6.80 -6.87
C ASN A 21 22.75 -7.45 -5.51
N PRO A 22 21.54 -7.21 -4.98
CA PRO A 22 21.09 -7.78 -3.71
C PRO A 22 21.13 -9.32 -3.65
N LEU A 23 20.84 -10.03 -4.75
CA LEU A 23 20.87 -11.48 -4.80
C LEU A 23 22.30 -12.00 -4.70
N GLU A 24 23.23 -11.39 -5.42
CA GLU A 24 24.66 -11.72 -5.36
C GLU A 24 25.22 -11.50 -3.95
N LEU A 25 24.89 -10.35 -3.34
CA LEU A 25 25.31 -10.05 -1.97
C LEU A 25 24.69 -10.99 -0.95
N TYR A 26 23.43 -11.41 -1.15
CA TYR A 26 22.79 -12.42 -0.33
C TYR A 26 23.58 -13.73 -0.35
N PHE A 27 23.92 -14.27 -1.54
CA PHE A 27 24.71 -15.50 -1.65
C PHE A 27 26.10 -15.33 -1.05
N LEU A 28 26.77 -14.21 -1.29
CA LEU A 28 28.06 -13.91 -0.67
C LEU A 28 27.94 -13.91 0.86
N SER A 29 26.89 -13.32 1.41
CA SER A 29 26.67 -13.27 2.87
C SER A 29 26.52 -14.66 3.50
N LYS A 30 25.99 -15.63 2.76
CA LYS A 30 25.82 -17.02 3.21
C LYS A 30 27.12 -17.84 3.17
N CYS A 31 28.16 -17.38 2.46
CA CYS A 31 29.44 -18.12 2.36
C CYS A 31 30.20 -18.20 3.68
N SER A 32 30.14 -17.19 4.54
CA SER A 32 30.77 -17.20 5.87
C SER A 32 30.32 -16.03 6.75
N LYS A 33 30.51 -16.17 8.08
CA LYS A 33 30.27 -15.06 9.03
C LYS A 33 31.12 -13.81 8.71
N LYS A 34 32.32 -13.98 8.15
CA LYS A 34 33.16 -12.87 7.71
C LYS A 34 32.52 -12.17 6.49
N ALA A 35 32.08 -12.94 5.50
CA ALA A 35 31.41 -12.42 4.33
C ALA A 35 30.13 -11.64 4.72
N GLN A 36 29.29 -12.21 5.59
CA GLN A 36 28.07 -11.56 6.09
C GLN A 36 28.37 -10.18 6.72
N LYS A 37 29.43 -10.08 7.52
CA LYS A 37 29.82 -8.80 8.14
C LYS A 37 30.36 -7.78 7.13
N THR A 38 31.05 -8.26 6.08
CA THR A 38 31.68 -7.38 5.09
C THR A 38 30.75 -6.93 3.99
N VAL A 39 29.69 -7.69 3.69
CA VAL A 39 28.67 -7.32 2.68
C VAL A 39 28.01 -5.98 3.00
N LYS A 40 27.90 -5.60 4.27
CA LYS A 40 27.43 -4.27 4.69
C LYS A 40 28.19 -3.10 4.05
N LEU A 41 29.45 -3.31 3.67
CA LEU A 41 30.25 -2.27 3.00
C LEU A 41 29.71 -1.90 1.60
N GLY A 42 28.99 -2.83 0.94
CA GLY A 42 28.30 -2.56 -0.33
C GLY A 42 26.89 -1.99 -0.15
N GLY A 43 26.26 -2.26 0.99
CA GLY A 43 24.85 -2.01 1.25
C GLY A 43 24.46 -0.64 1.83
N SER A 44 25.41 0.27 2.06
CA SER A 44 25.10 1.62 2.60
C SER A 44 24.51 2.58 1.55
N MET A 45 24.07 2.06 0.42
CA MET A 45 23.51 2.84 -0.67
C MET A 45 22.01 2.76 -0.65
N ASN A 46 21.32 3.69 -0.04
CA ASN A 46 19.88 4.04 -0.19
C ASN A 46 18.90 2.91 -0.54
N TRP A 47 19.26 1.65 -0.23
CA TRP A 47 18.39 0.53 -0.49
C TRP A 47 17.25 0.52 0.50
N LYS A 48 16.05 0.32 0.00
CA LYS A 48 14.83 0.23 0.77
C LYS A 48 14.25 -1.17 0.61
N ILE A 49 13.65 -1.71 1.65
CA ILE A 49 13.02 -3.01 1.65
C ILE A 49 11.51 -2.87 1.70
N CYS A 50 10.80 -3.76 0.98
CA CYS A 50 9.35 -3.89 1.05
C CYS A 50 8.99 -5.29 1.56
N TYR A 51 7.87 -5.39 2.25
CA TYR A 51 7.23 -6.65 2.60
C TYR A 51 5.77 -6.60 2.19
N TRP A 52 5.39 -7.43 1.23
CA TRP A 52 4.06 -7.41 0.61
C TRP A 52 3.19 -8.60 1.01
N GLY A 53 1.89 -8.46 0.82
CA GLY A 53 0.85 -9.33 1.33
C GLY A 53 0.95 -10.83 1.05
N ARG A 54 1.68 -11.25 0.03
CA ARG A 54 2.01 -12.67 -0.26
C ARG A 54 3.32 -13.12 0.38
N GLU A 55 3.80 -12.39 1.41
CA GLU A 55 5.10 -12.61 2.05
C GLU A 55 6.30 -12.38 1.11
N GLN A 56 6.06 -11.70 0.01
CA GLN A 56 7.08 -11.34 -0.95
C GLN A 56 7.94 -10.21 -0.40
N ILE A 57 9.26 -10.34 -0.56
CA ILE A 57 10.21 -9.32 -0.13
C ILE A 57 10.83 -8.69 -1.37
N LEU A 58 10.81 -7.37 -1.44
CA LEU A 58 11.47 -6.63 -2.51
C LEU A 58 12.56 -5.74 -1.92
N ILE A 59 13.67 -5.64 -2.64
CA ILE A 59 14.72 -4.64 -2.37
C ILE A 59 14.74 -3.67 -3.54
N TRP A 60 14.48 -2.41 -3.23
CA TRP A 60 14.55 -1.31 -4.17
C TRP A 60 15.95 -0.73 -4.17
N ARG A 61 16.51 -0.57 -5.37
CA ARG A 61 17.76 0.11 -5.63
C ARG A 61 17.61 0.93 -6.89
N ASP A 62 17.61 2.24 -6.77
CA ASP A 62 17.35 3.16 -7.88
C ASP A 62 16.04 2.77 -8.60
N ASP A 63 16.06 2.51 -9.90
CA ASP A 63 14.89 2.07 -10.68
C ASP A 63 14.75 0.53 -10.77
N LEU A 64 15.56 -0.24 -10.03
CA LEU A 64 15.59 -1.71 -10.08
C LEU A 64 14.94 -2.32 -8.83
N ASN A 65 14.16 -3.37 -9.06
CA ASN A 65 13.52 -4.17 -8.03
C ASN A 65 14.09 -5.59 -8.01
N TYR A 66 14.53 -6.04 -6.83
CA TYR A 66 15.01 -7.38 -6.62
C TYR A 66 14.02 -8.14 -5.74
N ILE A 67 13.51 -9.25 -6.23
CA ILE A 67 12.37 -9.97 -5.66
C ILE A 67 12.86 -11.26 -5.00
N PHE A 68 12.49 -11.45 -3.73
CA PHE A 68 12.58 -12.71 -3.01
C PHE A 68 11.15 -13.24 -2.89
N ASP A 69 10.82 -14.20 -3.74
CA ASP A 69 9.47 -14.67 -3.97
C ASP A 69 9.20 -15.99 -3.25
N PRO A 70 8.23 -16.05 -2.31
CA PRO A 70 7.96 -17.25 -1.53
C PRO A 70 7.43 -18.39 -2.39
N THR A 71 7.87 -19.62 -2.06
CA THR A 71 7.36 -20.84 -2.67
C THR A 71 7.23 -21.96 -1.62
N ASP A 72 6.22 -22.81 -1.80
CA ASP A 72 6.02 -24.01 -1.00
C ASP A 72 6.72 -25.24 -1.61
N LYS A 73 7.36 -25.07 -2.79
CA LYS A 73 8.02 -26.17 -3.53
C LYS A 73 9.50 -26.27 -3.12
N PRO A 74 9.94 -27.30 -2.35
CA PRO A 74 11.32 -27.43 -1.90
C PRO A 74 12.36 -27.51 -3.03
N GLU A 75 11.97 -28.04 -4.19
CA GLU A 75 12.82 -28.14 -5.38
C GLU A 75 13.15 -26.79 -6.02
N ASP A 76 12.38 -25.76 -5.71
CA ASP A 76 12.59 -24.40 -6.22
C ASP A 76 13.33 -23.50 -5.22
N TYR A 77 13.59 -23.95 -3.99
CA TYR A 77 14.24 -23.12 -2.98
C TYR A 77 15.59 -22.58 -3.44
N PHE A 78 15.76 -21.26 -3.33
CA PHE A 78 16.93 -20.50 -3.75
C PHE A 78 17.26 -20.60 -5.25
N LYS A 79 16.26 -20.96 -6.07
CA LYS A 79 16.39 -20.96 -7.52
C LYS A 79 16.26 -19.51 -8.01
N ILE A 80 17.24 -19.10 -8.80
CA ILE A 80 17.22 -17.82 -9.50
C ILE A 80 16.35 -17.99 -10.76
N GLU A 81 15.29 -17.22 -10.87
CA GLU A 81 14.40 -17.23 -12.04
C GLU A 81 14.83 -16.21 -13.09
N SER A 82 15.40 -15.10 -12.62
CA SER A 82 15.94 -14.02 -13.47
C SER A 82 17.10 -13.34 -12.75
N CYS A 83 17.75 -12.38 -13.38
CA CYS A 83 18.77 -11.55 -12.72
C CYS A 83 18.22 -10.72 -11.54
N GLU A 84 16.89 -10.60 -11.42
CA GLU A 84 16.20 -9.78 -10.42
C GLU A 84 15.26 -10.56 -9.50
N SER A 85 15.11 -11.89 -9.69
CA SER A 85 14.18 -12.70 -8.92
C SER A 85 14.76 -14.02 -8.45
N MET A 86 14.48 -14.37 -7.19
CA MET A 86 14.88 -15.62 -6.55
C MET A 86 13.74 -16.20 -5.70
N LYS A 87 13.46 -17.50 -5.81
CA LYS A 87 12.53 -18.21 -4.93
C LYS A 87 13.13 -18.42 -3.55
N ILE A 88 12.28 -18.25 -2.52
CA ILE A 88 12.63 -18.50 -1.12
C ILE A 88 11.59 -19.42 -0.47
N PRO A 89 11.94 -20.17 0.59
CA PRO A 89 10.97 -20.90 1.38
C PRO A 89 9.93 -19.95 1.98
N LYS A 90 8.63 -20.25 1.81
CA LYS A 90 7.56 -19.44 2.35
C LYS A 90 7.63 -19.34 3.87
N GLU A 91 7.81 -20.44 4.57
CA GLU A 91 7.97 -20.47 6.03
C GLU A 91 9.16 -19.65 6.55
N GLY A 92 10.12 -19.32 5.68
CA GLY A 92 11.32 -18.55 6.01
C GLY A 92 11.28 -17.08 5.59
N ALA A 93 10.19 -16.59 5.01
CA ALA A 93 10.10 -15.21 4.50
C ALA A 93 10.30 -14.16 5.60
N PHE A 94 9.70 -14.38 6.78
CA PHE A 94 9.90 -13.55 7.96
C PHE A 94 11.38 -13.44 8.38
N ASP A 95 12.04 -14.58 8.57
CA ASP A 95 13.46 -14.59 8.95
C ASP A 95 14.35 -13.99 7.86
N MET A 96 13.99 -14.20 6.60
CA MET A 96 14.68 -13.62 5.44
C MET A 96 14.58 -12.10 5.45
N PHE A 97 13.42 -11.55 5.71
CA PHE A 97 13.19 -10.08 5.77
C PHE A 97 14.16 -9.43 6.77
N PHE A 98 14.22 -9.93 8.01
CA PHE A 98 15.14 -9.39 9.02
C PHE A 98 16.60 -9.71 8.72
N TYR A 99 16.89 -10.89 8.15
CA TYR A 99 18.23 -11.19 7.72
C TYR A 99 18.78 -10.20 6.69
N LEU A 100 17.94 -9.79 5.73
CA LEU A 100 18.32 -8.83 4.71
C LEU A 100 18.50 -7.42 5.32
N ILE A 101 17.59 -6.98 6.18
CA ILE A 101 17.72 -5.72 6.92
C ILE A 101 19.05 -5.67 7.67
N GLU A 102 19.35 -6.71 8.45
CA GLU A 102 20.57 -6.77 9.27
C GLU A 102 21.83 -6.90 8.43
N THR A 103 21.79 -7.72 7.39
CA THR A 103 22.95 -8.02 6.54
C THR A 103 23.32 -6.82 5.67
N PHE A 104 22.34 -6.10 5.15
CA PHE A 104 22.59 -4.93 4.29
C PHE A 104 22.61 -3.60 5.07
N GLY A 105 22.22 -3.62 6.35
CA GLY A 105 22.20 -2.42 7.18
C GLY A 105 21.12 -1.42 6.77
N MET A 106 19.99 -1.92 6.24
CA MET A 106 18.86 -1.08 5.85
C MET A 106 18.16 -0.51 7.09
N CYS A 107 17.79 0.75 7.03
CA CYS A 107 17.12 1.47 8.11
C CYS A 107 15.69 1.89 7.75
N ILE A 108 15.32 1.77 6.47
CA ILE A 108 14.03 2.24 5.94
C ILE A 108 13.29 1.05 5.32
N VAL A 109 12.05 0.86 5.75
CA VAL A 109 11.06 0.01 5.09
C VAL A 109 10.28 0.89 4.13
N LYS A 110 10.45 0.68 2.81
CA LYS A 110 9.77 1.48 1.79
C LYS A 110 8.26 1.21 1.83
N SER A 111 7.89 -0.06 1.95
CA SER A 111 6.48 -0.46 1.94
C SER A 111 6.26 -1.67 2.83
N LEU A 112 5.27 -1.60 3.68
CA LEU A 112 4.78 -2.69 4.51
C LEU A 112 3.29 -2.88 4.24
N GLU A 113 2.93 -4.06 3.72
CA GLU A 113 1.54 -4.40 3.40
C GLU A 113 1.06 -5.56 4.25
N ILE A 114 -0.14 -5.40 4.81
CA ILE A 114 -0.83 -6.43 5.57
C ILE A 114 -2.04 -6.96 4.80
N GLN A 115 -2.14 -8.29 4.73
CA GLN A 115 -3.28 -9.02 4.17
C GLN A 115 -3.63 -10.20 5.10
N SER A 116 -4.81 -10.79 4.96
CA SER A 116 -5.26 -11.89 5.84
C SER A 116 -4.29 -13.08 5.88
N GLY A 117 -3.70 -13.43 4.75
CA GLY A 117 -2.78 -14.56 4.64
C GLY A 117 -1.45 -14.39 5.39
N ASN A 118 -1.05 -13.18 5.75
CA ASN A 118 0.23 -12.89 6.43
C ASN A 118 0.08 -12.22 7.80
N PHE A 119 -1.14 -12.16 8.35
CA PHE A 119 -1.44 -11.41 9.57
C PHE A 119 -0.55 -11.77 10.76
N HIS A 120 -0.31 -13.05 11.00
CA HIS A 120 0.54 -13.50 12.10
C HIS A 120 1.98 -12.98 11.96
N ASN A 121 2.58 -13.18 10.80
CA ASN A 121 3.94 -12.70 10.50
C ASN A 121 4.02 -11.17 10.57
N PHE A 122 2.97 -10.51 10.08
CA PHE A 122 2.87 -9.05 10.17
C PHE A 122 2.96 -8.54 11.61
N LEU A 123 2.24 -9.14 12.56
CA LEU A 123 2.29 -8.71 13.97
C LEU A 123 3.70 -8.83 14.55
N GLU A 124 4.42 -9.90 14.23
CA GLU A 124 5.80 -10.09 14.69
C GLU A 124 6.76 -9.08 14.00
N ILE A 125 6.60 -8.86 12.69
CA ILE A 125 7.36 -7.84 11.95
C ILE A 125 7.16 -6.47 12.61
N THR A 126 5.91 -6.09 12.83
CA THR A 126 5.55 -4.77 13.39
C THR A 126 6.16 -4.55 14.76
N LYS A 127 6.14 -5.56 15.65
CA LYS A 127 6.78 -5.47 16.97
C LYS A 127 8.27 -5.15 16.87
N VAL A 128 8.99 -5.88 15.99
CA VAL A 128 10.43 -5.67 15.80
C VAL A 128 10.71 -4.30 15.19
N LEU A 129 9.90 -3.85 14.22
CA LEU A 129 10.06 -2.52 13.59
C LEU A 129 9.82 -1.39 14.60
N ILE A 130 8.79 -1.53 15.47
CA ILE A 130 8.51 -0.59 16.57
C ILE A 130 9.68 -0.56 17.56
N GLU A 131 10.13 -1.72 18.05
CA GLU A 131 11.25 -1.83 18.99
C GLU A 131 12.54 -1.19 18.47
N ARG A 132 12.79 -1.32 17.15
CA ARG A 132 13.96 -0.73 16.49
C ARG A 132 13.74 0.71 16.05
N ASN A 133 12.54 1.26 16.22
CA ASN A 133 12.11 2.58 15.73
C ASN A 133 12.45 2.79 14.25
N MET A 134 12.21 1.76 13.43
CA MET A 134 12.49 1.82 12.00
C MET A 134 11.47 2.72 11.29
N GLU A 135 11.95 3.47 10.32
CA GLU A 135 11.10 4.28 9.44
C GLU A 135 10.36 3.37 8.45
N ILE A 136 9.05 3.61 8.29
CA ILE A 136 8.19 2.99 7.30
C ILE A 136 7.65 4.12 6.42
N GLU A 137 8.01 4.12 5.13
CA GLU A 137 7.52 5.18 4.24
C GLU A 137 6.04 5.00 3.93
N HIS A 138 5.63 3.81 3.49
CA HIS A 138 4.25 3.50 3.10
C HIS A 138 3.74 2.29 3.87
N PHE A 139 2.56 2.43 4.42
CA PHE A 139 1.86 1.36 5.13
C PHE A 139 0.49 1.09 4.51
N TYR A 140 0.23 -0.16 4.10
CA TYR A 140 -0.98 -0.57 3.41
C TYR A 140 -1.73 -1.63 4.20
N ILE A 141 -3.03 -1.38 4.43
CA ILE A 141 -4.00 -2.34 4.96
C ILE A 141 -4.84 -2.81 3.78
N GLY A 142 -4.67 -4.07 3.36
CA GLY A 142 -5.38 -4.68 2.23
C GLY A 142 -6.83 -5.00 2.55
N GLU A 143 -7.64 -5.23 1.52
CA GLU A 143 -9.09 -5.45 1.58
C GLU A 143 -9.50 -6.77 2.24
N THR A 144 -8.60 -7.74 2.32
CA THR A 144 -8.91 -9.13 2.71
C THR A 144 -8.82 -9.41 4.21
N LEU A 145 -8.50 -8.41 5.04
CA LEU A 145 -8.46 -8.58 6.49
C LEU A 145 -9.86 -8.70 7.07
N ASP A 146 -10.06 -9.62 8.01
CA ASP A 146 -11.28 -9.58 8.79
C ASP A 146 -11.29 -8.38 9.76
N LEU A 147 -12.47 -8.01 10.22
CA LEU A 147 -12.63 -6.83 11.07
C LEU A 147 -11.82 -6.94 12.37
N ASN A 148 -11.71 -8.15 12.97
CA ASN A 148 -10.99 -8.33 14.22
C ASN A 148 -9.48 -8.13 13.98
N GLU A 149 -8.96 -8.57 12.84
CA GLU A 149 -7.57 -8.35 12.45
C GLU A 149 -7.28 -6.84 12.29
N VAL A 150 -8.14 -6.11 11.57
CA VAL A 150 -7.99 -4.66 11.37
C VAL A 150 -8.03 -3.91 12.70
N VAL A 151 -8.99 -4.22 13.57
CA VAL A 151 -9.11 -3.59 14.91
C VAL A 151 -7.85 -3.82 15.74
N ASN A 152 -7.18 -4.96 15.59
CA ASN A 152 -5.92 -5.24 16.30
C ASN A 152 -4.71 -4.51 15.69
N VAL A 153 -4.74 -4.16 14.40
CA VAL A 153 -3.66 -3.43 13.72
C VAL A 153 -3.69 -1.94 14.03
N LEU A 154 -4.87 -1.34 14.05
CA LEU A 154 -5.03 0.11 14.20
C LEU A 154 -4.26 0.70 15.39
N PRO A 155 -4.25 0.10 16.61
CA PRO A 155 -3.47 0.60 17.72
C PRO A 155 -1.94 0.53 17.52
N LEU A 156 -1.46 -0.35 16.60
CA LEU A 156 -0.04 -0.46 16.28
C LEU A 156 0.39 0.67 15.35
N ILE A 157 -0.52 1.20 14.52
CA ILE A 157 -0.23 2.31 13.60
C ILE A 157 0.31 3.53 14.35
N SER A 158 -0.28 3.87 15.50
CA SER A 158 0.17 5.00 16.32
C SER A 158 1.58 4.79 16.91
N GLN A 159 2.02 3.54 17.05
CA GLN A 159 3.34 3.19 17.56
C GLN A 159 4.40 3.08 16.47
N MET A 160 3.99 2.81 15.23
CA MET A 160 4.89 2.77 14.07
C MET A 160 5.37 4.17 13.66
N ASN A 161 6.57 4.22 13.07
CA ASN A 161 7.10 5.44 12.49
C ASN A 161 6.78 5.50 10.99
N ILE A 162 5.49 5.68 10.66
CA ILE A 162 5.00 5.83 9.28
C ILE A 162 5.18 7.29 8.88
N THR A 163 5.93 7.54 7.79
CA THR A 163 6.33 8.90 7.42
C THR A 163 5.61 9.46 6.21
N LYS A 164 5.43 8.65 5.14
CA LYS A 164 4.85 9.14 3.89
C LYS A 164 3.36 8.88 3.79
N GLU A 165 2.92 7.63 3.83
CA GLU A 165 1.54 7.27 3.53
C GLU A 165 0.97 6.16 4.41
N LEU A 166 -0.28 6.34 4.81
CA LEU A 166 -1.15 5.31 5.35
C LEU A 166 -2.31 5.10 4.38
N GLN A 167 -2.43 3.91 3.82
CA GLN A 167 -3.54 3.52 2.97
C GLN A 167 -4.33 2.39 3.62
N CYS A 168 -5.66 2.53 3.69
CA CYS A 168 -6.56 1.52 4.22
C CYS A 168 -7.68 1.22 3.22
N ARG A 169 -7.75 -0.02 2.73
CA ARG A 169 -8.77 -0.49 1.79
C ARG A 169 -9.87 -1.33 2.44
N ASN A 170 -9.76 -1.57 3.75
CA ASN A 170 -10.75 -2.38 4.47
C ASN A 170 -12.03 -1.60 4.71
N SER A 171 -13.15 -2.33 4.61
CA SER A 171 -14.46 -1.85 5.01
C SER A 171 -14.65 -1.96 6.53
N PHE A 172 -15.35 -0.97 7.09
CA PHE A 172 -15.63 -0.89 8.52
C PHE A 172 -17.15 -0.91 8.77
N PRO A 173 -17.59 -1.49 9.92
CA PRO A 173 -18.99 -1.44 10.27
C PRO A 173 -19.44 0.00 10.57
N PRO A 174 -20.72 0.33 10.35
CA PRO A 174 -21.23 1.69 10.51
C PRO A 174 -21.05 2.31 11.91
N ASN A 175 -20.89 1.47 12.94
CA ASN A 175 -20.66 1.89 14.32
C ASN A 175 -19.20 1.80 14.75
N PHE A 176 -18.29 1.62 13.81
CA PHE A 176 -16.87 1.62 14.12
C PHE A 176 -16.44 3.03 14.50
N ASP A 177 -15.75 3.16 15.64
CA ASP A 177 -15.21 4.43 16.14
C ASP A 177 -13.74 4.22 16.50
N TYR A 178 -12.89 4.92 15.79
CA TYR A 178 -11.45 4.91 16.03
C TYR A 178 -10.89 6.31 15.78
N GLN A 179 -9.94 6.70 16.63
CA GLN A 179 -9.24 7.98 16.50
C GLN A 179 -7.77 7.72 16.20
N LEU A 180 -7.28 8.27 15.09
CA LEU A 180 -5.86 8.27 14.81
C LEU A 180 -5.16 9.29 15.70
N ASP A 181 -4.16 8.84 16.46
CA ASP A 181 -3.36 9.71 17.33
C ASP A 181 -2.14 10.30 16.60
N LYS A 182 -1.69 9.65 15.52
CA LYS A 182 -0.52 10.02 14.74
C LYS A 182 -0.84 9.91 13.27
N TYR A 183 -0.37 10.86 12.49
CA TYR A 183 -0.63 10.96 11.07
C TYR A 183 0.67 10.98 10.28
N PRO A 184 0.77 10.23 9.16
CA PRO A 184 1.83 10.40 8.17
C PRO A 184 1.60 11.67 7.33
N ASN A 185 2.41 11.85 6.30
CA ASN A 185 2.24 12.96 5.38
C ASN A 185 0.96 12.86 4.52
N SER A 186 0.56 11.65 4.17
CA SER A 186 -0.64 11.34 3.35
C SER A 186 -1.47 10.24 4.00
N ILE A 187 -2.80 10.38 3.93
CA ILE A 187 -3.75 9.31 4.28
C ILE A 187 -4.72 9.06 3.13
N ARG A 188 -5.01 7.78 2.87
CA ARG A 188 -6.00 7.33 1.91
C ARG A 188 -6.83 6.21 2.53
N ILE A 189 -8.11 6.47 2.80
CA ILE A 189 -9.03 5.54 3.46
C ILE A 189 -10.22 5.32 2.55
N TYR A 190 -10.35 4.12 1.97
CA TYR A 190 -11.37 3.81 0.96
C TYR A 190 -12.78 3.63 1.53
N ASP A 191 -12.88 3.23 2.81
CA ASP A 191 -14.15 3.16 3.56
C ASP A 191 -13.97 3.89 4.89
N SER A 192 -14.41 5.15 4.95
CA SER A 192 -14.06 6.07 6.02
C SER A 192 -15.24 6.63 6.82
N PRO A 193 -16.34 5.89 7.11
CA PRO A 193 -17.47 6.42 7.85
C PRO A 193 -17.09 6.84 9.29
N TRP A 194 -16.02 6.26 9.84
CA TRP A 194 -15.49 6.54 11.17
C TRP A 194 -14.55 7.75 11.23
N PHE A 195 -14.05 8.21 10.07
CA PHE A 195 -13.16 9.38 10.01
C PHE A 195 -13.99 10.67 9.94
N GLY A 196 -14.50 11.10 11.08
CA GLY A 196 -15.40 12.24 11.17
C GLY A 196 -14.69 13.60 11.16
N ILE A 197 -15.52 14.67 11.19
CA ILE A 197 -15.05 16.07 11.13
C ILE A 197 -14.00 16.40 12.20
N ASN A 198 -14.10 15.85 13.41
CA ASN A 198 -13.15 16.11 14.49
C ASN A 198 -11.74 15.57 14.17
N GLN A 199 -11.64 14.47 13.44
CA GLN A 199 -10.37 13.94 12.96
C GLN A 199 -9.84 14.77 11.80
N LEU A 200 -10.71 15.12 10.83
CA LEU A 200 -10.35 15.94 9.69
C LEU A 200 -9.78 17.30 10.12
N LEU A 201 -10.38 17.95 11.12
CA LEU A 201 -9.92 19.23 11.65
C LEU A 201 -8.56 19.16 12.37
N LYS A 202 -8.14 17.97 12.81
CA LYS A 202 -6.85 17.75 13.48
C LYS A 202 -5.79 17.17 12.58
N CYS A 203 -6.17 16.75 11.37
CA CYS A 203 -5.29 16.05 10.44
C CYS A 203 -4.26 17.01 9.84
N PRO A 204 -2.95 16.81 10.06
CA PRO A 204 -1.90 17.68 9.54
C PRO A 204 -1.38 17.24 8.16
N CYS A 205 -2.02 16.27 7.54
CA CYS A 205 -1.57 15.66 6.29
C CYS A 205 -1.56 16.67 5.14
N THR A 206 -0.66 16.45 4.18
CA THR A 206 -0.63 17.19 2.92
C THR A 206 -1.67 16.68 1.94
N ARG A 207 -1.99 15.38 2.03
CA ARG A 207 -2.99 14.70 1.18
C ARG A 207 -3.94 13.88 2.04
N ILE A 208 -5.24 14.05 1.79
CA ILE A 208 -6.30 13.35 2.51
C ILE A 208 -7.30 12.84 1.47
N GLU A 209 -7.53 11.53 1.42
CA GLU A 209 -8.54 10.91 0.57
C GLU A 209 -9.45 10.02 1.41
N LEU A 210 -10.74 10.30 1.40
CA LEU A 210 -11.76 9.67 2.21
C LEU A 210 -12.88 9.13 1.33
N GLY A 211 -12.83 7.83 1.01
CA GLY A 211 -13.88 7.11 0.29
C GLY A 211 -15.01 6.68 1.23
N ASP A 212 -16.21 6.48 0.71
CA ASP A 212 -17.42 6.09 1.46
C ASP A 212 -17.55 6.79 2.81
N SER A 213 -17.26 8.09 2.83
CA SER A 213 -17.17 8.90 4.03
C SER A 213 -18.55 9.18 4.64
N GLY A 214 -18.59 9.31 5.96
CA GLY A 214 -19.77 9.79 6.70
C GLY A 214 -19.95 11.31 6.69
N LEU A 215 -19.01 12.08 6.13
CA LEU A 215 -19.03 13.54 6.15
C LEU A 215 -20.19 14.10 5.32
N SER A 216 -20.89 15.09 5.88
CA SER A 216 -21.99 15.82 5.25
C SER A 216 -21.55 17.20 4.76
N ASN A 217 -22.40 17.87 3.97
CA ASN A 217 -22.18 19.28 3.60
C ASN A 217 -21.92 20.18 4.81
N GLN A 218 -22.60 19.92 5.94
CA GLN A 218 -22.42 20.71 7.16
C GLN A 218 -21.03 20.51 7.75
N ASP A 219 -20.53 19.27 7.80
CA ASP A 219 -19.18 18.94 8.27
C ASP A 219 -18.13 19.60 7.37
N LEU A 220 -18.29 19.48 6.06
CA LEU A 220 -17.40 20.09 5.08
C LEU A 220 -17.40 21.62 5.18
N ASN A 221 -18.57 22.22 5.41
CA ASN A 221 -18.68 23.66 5.63
C ASN A 221 -17.97 24.11 6.93
N VAL A 222 -18.00 23.28 7.99
CA VAL A 222 -17.20 23.52 9.21
C VAL A 222 -15.71 23.45 8.89
N PHE A 223 -15.28 22.42 8.13
CA PHE A 223 -13.89 22.30 7.70
C PHE A 223 -13.42 23.52 6.91
N PHE A 224 -14.17 23.96 5.90
CA PHE A 224 -13.76 25.09 5.06
C PHE A 224 -13.77 26.42 5.79
N ARG A 225 -14.64 26.63 6.77
CA ARG A 225 -14.59 27.80 7.66
C ARG A 225 -13.31 27.85 8.49
N GLU A 226 -12.83 26.69 8.96
CA GLU A 226 -11.55 26.60 9.66
C GLU A 226 -10.38 26.76 8.68
N TRP A 227 -10.43 26.12 7.51
CA TRP A 227 -9.41 26.24 6.48
C TRP A 227 -9.20 27.69 6.01
N LYS A 228 -10.27 28.48 5.88
CA LYS A 228 -10.21 29.90 5.51
C LYS A 228 -9.31 30.74 6.40
N LYS A 229 -9.18 30.38 7.67
CA LYS A 229 -8.38 31.16 8.64
C LYS A 229 -6.92 31.11 8.27
N THR A 230 -6.27 32.26 8.40
CA THR A 230 -4.80 32.36 8.25
C THR A 230 -4.09 31.35 9.14
N GLU A 231 -3.06 30.72 8.62
CA GLU A 231 -2.25 29.69 9.28
C GLU A 231 -2.95 28.34 9.54
N ALA A 232 -4.25 28.20 9.30
CA ALA A 232 -4.93 26.92 9.41
C ALA A 232 -4.50 25.98 8.25
N PHE A 233 -4.31 24.70 8.56
CA PHE A 233 -3.92 23.66 7.59
C PHE A 233 -2.73 24.07 6.69
N PRO A 234 -1.58 24.43 7.24
CA PRO A 234 -0.46 24.98 6.47
C PRO A 234 0.13 23.99 5.48
N ASN A 235 -0.05 22.69 5.71
CA ASN A 235 0.51 21.63 4.89
C ASN A 235 -0.48 21.07 3.86
N LEU A 236 -1.78 21.34 3.99
CA LEU A 236 -2.78 20.72 3.13
C LEU A 236 -2.60 21.17 1.69
N ARG A 237 -2.48 20.18 0.80
CA ARG A 237 -2.40 20.35 -0.65
C ARG A 237 -3.63 19.79 -1.35
N TYR A 238 -4.11 18.62 -0.90
CA TYR A 238 -5.24 17.95 -1.54
C TYR A 238 -6.16 17.30 -0.53
N LEU A 239 -7.45 17.47 -0.74
CA LEU A 239 -8.51 16.78 -0.03
C LEU A 239 -9.52 16.23 -1.03
N GLU A 240 -9.76 14.92 -0.97
CA GLU A 240 -10.84 14.23 -1.67
C GLU A 240 -11.78 13.60 -0.67
N VAL A 241 -13.09 13.79 -0.88
CA VAL A 241 -14.13 13.17 -0.06
C VAL A 241 -15.23 12.63 -0.96
N SER A 242 -15.39 11.30 -0.96
CA SER A 242 -16.55 10.65 -1.58
C SER A 242 -17.56 10.29 -0.51
N SER A 243 -18.80 10.81 -0.61
CA SER A 243 -19.82 10.60 0.41
C SER A 243 -21.25 10.64 -0.16
N LYS A 244 -22.11 9.76 0.33
CA LYS A 244 -23.56 9.78 0.05
C LYS A 244 -24.29 10.89 0.80
N ASN A 245 -23.65 11.54 1.76
CA ASN A 245 -24.22 12.63 2.57
C ASN A 245 -23.92 14.03 1.97
N ILE A 246 -23.24 14.09 0.82
CA ILE A 246 -23.07 15.31 0.04
C ILE A 246 -24.26 15.43 -0.90
N ASP A 247 -25.03 16.50 -0.74
CA ASP A 247 -26.28 16.74 -1.47
C ASP A 247 -26.41 18.19 -1.96
N ASN A 248 -27.52 18.50 -2.60
CA ASN A 248 -27.87 19.86 -3.09
C ASN A 248 -28.79 20.65 -2.13
N LEU A 249 -28.95 20.22 -0.89
CA LEU A 249 -29.89 20.83 0.06
C LEU A 249 -29.22 21.88 0.95
N SER A 250 -27.91 21.78 1.15
CA SER A 250 -27.16 22.71 1.98
C SER A 250 -25.83 23.11 1.32
N SER A 251 -25.29 24.25 1.73
CA SER A 251 -24.08 24.81 1.12
C SER A 251 -22.79 24.17 1.67
N ILE A 252 -21.80 24.09 0.78
CA ILE A 252 -20.38 23.86 1.09
C ILE A 252 -19.64 25.11 0.64
N PHE A 253 -18.83 25.71 1.50
CA PHE A 253 -18.09 26.93 1.21
C PHE A 253 -18.99 28.09 0.69
N ASP A 254 -20.19 28.21 1.27
CA ASP A 254 -21.25 29.18 0.88
C ASP A 254 -21.85 28.96 -0.54
N MET A 255 -21.51 27.86 -1.22
CA MET A 255 -22.06 27.45 -2.51
C MET A 255 -22.89 26.16 -2.36
N VAL A 256 -23.97 26.05 -3.13
CA VAL A 256 -24.81 24.82 -3.13
C VAL A 256 -24.31 23.86 -4.22
N PRO A 257 -24.00 22.59 -3.89
CA PRO A 257 -23.61 21.63 -4.90
C PRO A 257 -24.68 21.39 -6.00
N PRO A 258 -24.33 21.04 -7.25
CA PRO A 258 -22.93 20.83 -7.70
C PRO A 258 -22.16 22.15 -7.77
N ILE A 259 -20.87 22.09 -7.39
CA ILE A 259 -19.96 23.23 -7.39
C ILE A 259 -18.93 22.97 -8.49
N THR A 260 -19.24 23.45 -9.69
CA THR A 260 -18.38 23.28 -10.85
C THR A 260 -18.45 24.52 -11.73
N ARG A 261 -17.38 24.79 -12.46
CA ARG A 261 -17.33 25.90 -13.42
C ARG A 261 -17.94 25.43 -14.73
N ARG A 262 -19.02 26.08 -15.16
CA ARG A 262 -19.71 25.75 -16.42
C ARG A 262 -19.24 26.59 -17.61
N GLU A 263 -18.11 27.26 -17.50
CA GLU A 263 -17.58 28.14 -18.55
C GLU A 263 -16.69 27.32 -19.52
N ASN A 264 -16.73 27.72 -20.81
CA ASN A 264 -15.88 27.19 -21.84
C ASN A 264 -14.75 28.20 -22.13
N PRO A 265 -13.46 27.86 -22.26
CA PRO A 265 -12.90 26.49 -22.30
C PRO A 265 -12.86 25.81 -20.91
N ARG A 266 -12.89 24.48 -20.92
CA ARG A 266 -12.60 23.69 -19.71
C ARG A 266 -11.16 23.98 -19.28
N ILE A 267 -10.96 24.22 -17.98
CA ILE A 267 -9.62 24.39 -17.42
C ILE A 267 -9.24 23.10 -16.72
N ARG A 268 -8.18 22.48 -17.18
CA ARG A 268 -7.59 21.31 -16.55
C ARG A 268 -6.41 21.72 -15.69
N PHE A 269 -6.41 21.27 -14.46
CA PHE A 269 -5.30 21.45 -13.53
C PHE A 269 -4.56 20.15 -13.38
N SER A 270 -3.23 20.22 -13.46
CA SER A 270 -2.36 19.13 -13.02
C SER A 270 -1.55 19.58 -11.82
N ALA A 271 -1.66 18.85 -10.73
CA ALA A 271 -0.93 19.13 -9.51
C ALA A 271 -0.02 17.95 -9.16
N TRP A 272 1.25 18.24 -8.94
CA TRP A 272 2.22 17.25 -8.50
C TRP A 272 2.19 17.15 -6.97
N LEU A 273 1.84 15.99 -6.43
CA LEU A 273 1.71 15.75 -4.99
C LEU A 273 2.91 15.01 -4.38
N GLY A 274 3.80 14.46 -5.19
CA GLY A 274 4.97 13.70 -4.73
C GLY A 274 5.53 12.77 -5.82
N GLU A 275 6.44 11.89 -5.44
CA GLU A 275 7.12 10.93 -6.34
C GLU A 275 6.08 10.27 -7.29
N ASP A 276 6.07 10.71 -8.57
CA ASP A 276 5.22 10.18 -9.66
C ASP A 276 3.70 10.27 -9.47
N ASP A 277 3.20 11.13 -8.57
CA ASP A 277 1.78 11.22 -8.24
C ASP A 277 1.20 12.57 -8.68
N TYR A 278 0.39 12.52 -9.72
CA TYR A 278 -0.30 13.67 -10.30
C TYR A 278 -1.79 13.59 -10.05
N ILE A 279 -2.40 14.73 -9.75
CA ILE A 279 -3.85 14.89 -9.72
C ILE A 279 -4.27 15.75 -10.88
N PHE A 280 -5.40 15.39 -11.47
CA PHE A 280 -6.05 16.18 -12.49
C PHE A 280 -7.42 16.62 -11.96
N MET A 281 -7.70 17.91 -12.02
CA MET A 281 -9.00 18.48 -11.74
C MET A 281 -9.49 19.25 -12.97
N CYS A 282 -10.76 19.13 -13.29
CA CYS A 282 -11.39 19.87 -14.37
C CYS A 282 -12.53 20.73 -13.78
N ASP A 283 -12.80 21.86 -14.42
CA ASP A 283 -13.98 22.68 -14.14
C ASP A 283 -14.15 23.15 -12.69
N ALA A 284 -13.10 23.13 -11.89
CA ALA A 284 -13.13 23.55 -10.49
C ALA A 284 -13.34 25.06 -10.31
N VAL A 285 -13.96 25.43 -9.21
CA VAL A 285 -14.22 26.82 -8.83
C VAL A 285 -13.09 27.33 -7.94
N LYS A 286 -12.60 28.52 -8.25
CA LYS A 286 -11.55 29.17 -7.47
C LYS A 286 -12.09 29.70 -6.14
N VAL A 287 -11.40 29.37 -5.04
CA VAL A 287 -11.69 29.85 -3.69
C VAL A 287 -10.42 30.37 -3.02
N TYR A 288 -10.56 31.15 -1.96
CA TYR A 288 -9.42 31.82 -1.31
C TYR A 288 -9.48 31.72 0.21
N LYS A 289 -8.30 31.59 0.83
CA LYS A 289 -8.12 31.88 2.26
C LYS A 289 -8.17 33.39 2.54
N ASP A 290 -8.28 33.74 3.81
CA ASP A 290 -8.26 35.13 4.25
C ASP A 290 -6.90 35.83 4.00
N ASP A 291 -5.82 35.04 3.87
CA ASP A 291 -4.47 35.55 3.53
C ASP A 291 -4.20 35.63 2.03
N GLY A 292 -5.16 35.28 1.19
CA GLY A 292 -5.05 35.28 -0.27
C GLY A 292 -4.54 33.99 -0.89
N THR A 293 -4.25 32.95 -0.10
CA THR A 293 -3.89 31.61 -0.63
C THR A 293 -5.02 31.09 -1.52
N GLU A 294 -4.69 30.73 -2.75
CA GLU A 294 -5.61 30.23 -3.76
C GLU A 294 -5.84 28.72 -3.62
N ALA A 295 -7.07 28.29 -3.85
CA ALA A 295 -7.40 26.87 -3.97
C ALA A 295 -8.52 26.68 -4.99
N TRP A 296 -8.69 25.42 -5.41
CA TRP A 296 -9.68 24.98 -6.37
C TRP A 296 -10.59 23.96 -5.72
N LEU A 297 -11.89 24.12 -5.92
CA LEU A 297 -12.94 23.27 -5.35
C LEU A 297 -13.86 22.81 -6.47
N ASP A 298 -14.05 21.50 -6.53
CA ASP A 298 -15.07 20.85 -7.34
C ASP A 298 -15.95 19.96 -6.48
N VAL A 299 -17.26 19.92 -6.78
CA VAL A 299 -18.21 19.03 -6.10
C VAL A 299 -19.18 18.48 -7.13
N GLU A 300 -19.03 17.22 -7.45
CA GLU A 300 -19.91 16.47 -8.32
C GLU A 300 -20.96 15.71 -7.52
N LEU A 301 -22.21 15.71 -8.03
CA LEU A 301 -23.31 14.95 -7.43
C LEU A 301 -23.58 13.71 -8.24
N GLY A 302 -23.71 12.58 -7.56
CA GLY A 302 -23.99 11.27 -8.14
C GLY A 302 -24.55 10.31 -7.09
N ASP A 303 -24.55 9.01 -7.36
CA ASP A 303 -24.94 7.97 -6.41
C ASP A 303 -24.02 8.00 -5.17
N VAL A 304 -22.76 8.28 -5.39
CA VAL A 304 -21.79 8.72 -4.40
C VAL A 304 -21.24 10.04 -4.88
N SER A 305 -21.58 11.12 -4.18
CA SER A 305 -21.08 12.46 -4.53
C SER A 305 -19.61 12.61 -4.17
N LYS A 306 -18.86 13.33 -4.99
CA LYS A 306 -17.42 13.54 -4.84
C LYS A 306 -17.11 15.02 -4.64
N LEU A 307 -16.27 15.33 -3.66
CA LEU A 307 -15.65 16.62 -3.46
C LEU A 307 -14.15 16.48 -3.70
N GLU A 308 -13.60 17.36 -4.51
CA GLU A 308 -12.17 17.52 -4.72
C GLU A 308 -11.76 18.94 -4.37
N PHE A 309 -10.68 19.07 -3.65
CA PHE A 309 -10.16 20.35 -3.21
C PHE A 309 -8.63 20.37 -3.28
N LEU A 310 -8.09 21.32 -4.03
CA LEU A 310 -6.66 21.48 -4.29
C LEU A 310 -6.20 22.87 -3.87
N VAL A 311 -5.26 22.96 -2.95
CA VAL A 311 -4.56 24.21 -2.63
C VAL A 311 -3.48 24.44 -3.67
N TRP A 312 -3.57 25.57 -4.39
CA TRP A 312 -2.70 25.88 -5.52
C TRP A 312 -1.28 26.26 -5.08
N ASP A 313 -0.29 25.70 -5.78
CA ASP A 313 1.12 26.02 -5.62
C ASP A 313 1.70 26.43 -6.99
N PRO A 314 1.91 27.72 -7.24
CA PRO A 314 2.32 28.22 -8.56
C PRO A 314 3.70 27.72 -9.00
N ASP A 315 4.52 27.21 -8.07
CA ASP A 315 5.85 26.70 -8.38
C ASP A 315 5.83 25.23 -8.83
N ARG A 316 4.73 24.52 -8.61
CA ARG A 316 4.61 23.06 -8.87
C ARG A 316 3.44 22.67 -9.76
N ASP A 317 2.37 23.47 -9.73
CA ASP A 317 1.13 23.14 -10.42
C ASP A 317 1.09 23.81 -11.79
N MET A 318 0.50 23.12 -12.74
CA MET A 318 0.29 23.62 -14.08
C MET A 318 -1.21 23.68 -14.38
N TRP A 319 -1.60 24.65 -15.15
CA TRP A 319 -2.93 24.71 -15.73
C TRP A 319 -2.81 24.79 -17.24
N GLU A 320 -3.71 24.13 -17.94
CA GLU A 320 -3.77 24.11 -19.38
C GLU A 320 -5.19 24.51 -19.79
N ASP A 321 -5.28 25.52 -20.68
CA ASP A 321 -6.52 25.77 -21.38
C ASP A 321 -6.65 24.69 -22.47
N GLU A 322 -7.41 23.65 -22.22
CA GLU A 322 -7.79 22.69 -23.26
C GLU A 322 -8.96 23.29 -24.07
N GLU A 323 -8.65 23.79 -25.27
CA GLU A 323 -9.66 23.85 -26.31
C GLU A 323 -9.98 22.39 -26.68
N LEU A 324 -10.92 21.77 -25.96
CA LEU A 324 -11.38 20.43 -26.29
C LEU A 324 -11.97 20.45 -27.71
N ASP A 325 -11.40 19.66 -28.60
CA ASP A 325 -12.08 19.30 -29.84
C ASP A 325 -13.41 18.61 -29.45
N PRO A 326 -14.56 19.11 -29.91
CA PRO A 326 -15.86 18.50 -29.60
C PRO A 326 -15.97 17.01 -29.94
N SER A 327 -15.01 16.45 -30.70
CA SER A 327 -14.93 15.04 -31.03
C SER A 327 -14.31 14.16 -29.92
N ASP A 328 -13.70 14.74 -28.87
CA ASP A 328 -13.10 13.97 -27.79
C ASP A 328 -14.12 13.62 -26.68
N ASP A 329 -15.24 14.33 -26.57
CA ASP A 329 -16.31 14.01 -25.61
C ASP A 329 -17.02 12.66 -25.92
N GLU A 330 -16.96 12.19 -27.19
CA GLU A 330 -17.57 10.90 -27.58
C GLU A 330 -16.68 9.69 -27.27
N ARG A 331 -15.42 9.87 -26.86
CA ARG A 331 -14.44 8.80 -26.70
C ARG A 331 -14.38 8.20 -25.28
N TYR A 332 -15.00 8.81 -24.30
CA TYR A 332 -14.99 8.35 -22.89
C TYR A 332 -16.31 7.74 -22.42
N GLU A 333 -17.39 7.78 -23.24
CA GLU A 333 -18.67 7.14 -22.85
C GLU A 333 -18.81 5.67 -23.26
N ASP A 334 -17.88 5.11 -24.08
CA ASP A 334 -18.02 3.77 -24.66
C ASP A 334 -16.89 2.77 -24.34
N GLU A 335 -16.01 3.05 -23.38
CA GLU A 335 -15.26 1.95 -22.75
C GLU A 335 -16.13 1.30 -21.63
N GLU A 336 -17.31 0.79 -22.02
CA GLU A 336 -17.86 -0.38 -21.37
C GLU A 336 -16.72 -1.44 -21.40
N PHE A 337 -16.16 -1.73 -20.23
CA PHE A 337 -15.35 -2.92 -20.09
C PHE A 337 -16.22 -4.07 -20.57
N ASP A 338 -15.97 -4.55 -21.78
CA ASP A 338 -16.41 -5.86 -22.19
C ASP A 338 -15.86 -6.81 -21.11
N ASP A 339 -16.73 -7.24 -20.21
CA ASP A 339 -16.54 -8.43 -19.41
C ASP A 339 -16.29 -9.53 -20.46
N GLU A 340 -15.02 -9.76 -20.80
CA GLU A 340 -14.62 -10.97 -21.48
C GLU A 340 -15.14 -12.10 -20.58
N GLU A 341 -16.30 -12.64 -20.98
CA GLU A 341 -16.80 -13.92 -20.53
C GLU A 341 -15.61 -14.89 -20.67
N PHE A 342 -14.98 -15.20 -19.54
CA PHE A 342 -14.12 -16.36 -19.48
C PHE A 342 -15.01 -17.54 -19.84
N ASP A 343 -14.94 -17.97 -21.09
CA ASP A 343 -15.45 -19.26 -21.51
C ASP A 343 -14.86 -20.29 -20.53
N ASP A 344 -15.74 -20.80 -19.64
CA ASP A 344 -15.50 -22.01 -18.90
C ASP A 344 -15.26 -23.11 -19.94
N GLU A 345 -14.00 -23.35 -20.28
CA GLU A 345 -13.63 -24.58 -20.98
C GLU A 345 -14.07 -25.73 -20.08
N GLU A 346 -15.19 -26.33 -20.46
CA GLU A 346 -15.66 -27.61 -19.95
C GLU A 346 -14.49 -28.60 -20.06
N PHE A 347 -13.87 -28.88 -18.92
CA PHE A 347 -12.98 -30.02 -18.78
C PHE A 347 -13.89 -31.25 -18.91
N ASP A 348 -13.85 -31.89 -20.07
CA ASP A 348 -14.35 -33.24 -20.30
C ASP A 348 -13.71 -34.16 -19.25
N ASP A 349 -14.51 -34.57 -18.25
CA ASP A 349 -14.21 -35.65 -17.35
C ASP A 349 -14.12 -36.94 -18.17
N GLU A 350 -12.91 -37.32 -18.57
CA GLU A 350 -12.66 -38.68 -19.02
C GLU A 350 -12.91 -39.63 -17.83
N GLU A 351 -14.06 -40.29 -17.89
CA GLU A 351 -14.40 -41.41 -17.03
C GLU A 351 -13.31 -42.48 -17.13
N THR A 352 -12.44 -42.54 -16.14
CA THR A 352 -11.55 -43.69 -15.93
C THR A 352 -12.40 -44.76 -15.26
N GLU A 353 -12.66 -45.82 -16.00
CA GLU A 353 -13.31 -47.05 -15.56
C GLU A 353 -12.60 -47.60 -14.30
N ASP A 354 -13.38 -47.72 -13.22
CA ASP A 354 -12.99 -48.38 -11.97
C ASP A 354 -12.77 -49.87 -12.24
N GLU A 355 -11.50 -50.31 -12.27
CA GLU A 355 -11.16 -51.70 -12.05
C GLU A 355 -11.19 -51.97 -10.53
N GLU A 356 -12.22 -52.69 -10.12
CA GLU A 356 -12.34 -53.29 -8.78
C GLU A 356 -11.17 -54.28 -8.56
N PRO A 357 -10.42 -54.20 -7.46
CA PRO A 357 -9.52 -55.28 -7.06
C PRO A 357 -10.30 -56.31 -6.21
N ASP A 358 -10.13 -57.55 -6.63
CA ASP A 358 -10.63 -58.80 -6.00
C ASP A 358 -10.45 -58.84 -4.48
N GLU A 359 -11.52 -59.22 -3.81
CA GLU A 359 -11.53 -59.65 -2.40
C GLU A 359 -10.74 -60.94 -2.23
N GLU A 360 -9.58 -60.87 -1.62
CA GLU A 360 -8.96 -62.08 -1.01
C GLU A 360 -9.33 -62.13 0.47
N GLU A 361 -10.19 -63.10 0.76
CA GLU A 361 -10.42 -63.62 2.10
C GLU A 361 -9.11 -64.20 2.68
N SER A 362 -8.70 -63.75 3.89
CA SER A 362 -7.74 -64.51 4.70
C SER A 362 -8.14 -64.47 6.17
N ASP A 363 -8.52 -65.65 6.54
CA ASP A 363 -8.70 -66.38 7.79
C ASP A 363 -8.29 -65.71 9.11
N GLU A 364 -9.21 -65.90 10.04
CA GLU A 364 -9.09 -65.80 11.48
C GLU A 364 -7.90 -66.63 12.01
N GLU A 365 -7.05 -66.03 12.84
CA GLU A 365 -6.49 -66.76 13.99
C GLU A 365 -6.47 -65.87 15.22
N GLY A 366 -7.25 -66.33 16.22
CA GLY A 366 -7.29 -65.73 17.54
C GLY A 366 -5.99 -65.98 18.34
N PHE A 367 -5.68 -65.01 19.16
CA PHE A 367 -4.74 -65.23 20.26
C PHE A 367 -5.28 -64.55 21.53
N ASP A 368 -5.75 -65.44 22.43
CA ASP A 368 -5.94 -65.13 23.85
C ASP A 368 -4.59 -64.88 24.54
N GLY A 369 -4.57 -63.98 25.50
CA GLY A 369 -3.44 -63.98 26.41
C GLY A 369 -3.29 -62.77 27.31
N GLU A 370 -3.95 -62.81 28.45
CA GLU A 370 -3.48 -62.46 29.81
C GLU A 370 -3.01 -61.03 30.12
N GLU A 371 -3.80 -60.39 30.98
CA GLU A 371 -3.30 -59.37 31.93
C GLU A 371 -2.22 -59.96 32.87
N PRO A 372 -1.34 -59.16 33.44
CA PRO A 372 -1.27 -59.08 34.88
C PRO A 372 -1.24 -57.66 35.46
N GLU A 373 -1.90 -57.57 36.62
CA GLU A 373 -1.81 -56.55 37.65
C GLU A 373 -0.37 -56.30 38.16
N SER A 374 -0.07 -55.04 38.39
CA SER A 374 0.45 -54.50 39.68
C SER A 374 0.77 -52.98 39.55
#